data_892e78cc2c0a4e1b9746eaed98057bd3
#
_entry.id   892e78cc2c0a4e1b9746eaed98057bd3
#
_cell.length_a   1.000
_cell.length_b   1.000
_cell.length_c   1.000
_cell.angle_alpha   90.00
_cell.angle_beta   90.00
_cell.angle_gamma   90.00
#
_symmetry.space_group_name_H-M   'P 1'
#
loop_
_entity.id
_entity.type
_entity.pdbx_description
1 polymer ?
#
loop_
_entity_poly.entity_id
_entity_poly.type
_entity_poly.pdbx_seq_one_letter_code
_entity_poly.pdbx_strand_id
1 'polypeptide(L)'
;TDEYVQVLAPLLRGERVSFAGDELRVTAGPVQLADGVPVPVLVAALGPRLLRVAGQHAAGTITWMANAKAVADHVAPRIRAAAEAAGRPDPRIVVGLPVAVHDDVAEARSVAAQQFATYGMLPNYQRILATGGVDGPADAAIVGDEASVSGQVEALFEAGATDVWA
;
A
#
# COMPACT_ATOMS: atom_id res chain seq x y z
N THR A 1 -16.05 1.57 0.63
CA THR A 1 -14.88 0.82 0.11
C THR A 1 -14.98 -0.66 0.43
N ASP A 2 -15.30 -1.04 1.68
CA ASP A 2 -15.34 -2.43 2.14
C ASP A 2 -16.24 -3.29 1.23
N GLU A 3 -17.53 -3.01 1.17
CA GLU A 3 -18.50 -3.73 0.32
C GLU A 3 -18.10 -3.75 -1.15
N TYR A 4 -17.50 -2.65 -1.63
CA TYR A 4 -17.01 -2.55 -3.01
C TYR A 4 -15.90 -3.57 -3.29
N VAL A 5 -14.95 -3.75 -2.37
CA VAL A 5 -13.89 -4.75 -2.51
C VAL A 5 -14.44 -6.17 -2.45
N GLN A 6 -15.43 -6.42 -1.58
CA GLN A 6 -16.11 -7.73 -1.47
C GLN A 6 -16.84 -8.12 -2.77
N VAL A 7 -17.29 -7.14 -3.55
CA VAL A 7 -17.90 -7.37 -4.86
C VAL A 7 -16.84 -7.48 -5.96
N LEU A 8 -15.89 -6.54 -5.99
CA LEU A 8 -14.93 -6.42 -7.08
C LEU A 8 -13.92 -7.57 -7.11
N ALA A 9 -13.38 -7.95 -5.95
CA ALA A 9 -12.32 -8.95 -5.90
C ALA A 9 -12.75 -10.33 -6.45
N PRO A 10 -13.91 -10.90 -6.07
CA PRO A 10 -14.35 -12.15 -6.70
C PRO A 10 -14.72 -11.99 -8.18
N LEU A 11 -15.29 -10.88 -8.61
CA LEU A 11 -15.56 -10.65 -10.04
C LEU A 11 -14.28 -10.69 -10.86
N LEU A 12 -13.21 -10.07 -10.37
CA LEU A 12 -11.90 -10.07 -11.05
C LEU A 12 -11.13 -11.39 -10.92
N ARG A 13 -11.64 -12.35 -10.14
CA ARG A 13 -11.23 -13.76 -10.18
C ARG A 13 -12.07 -14.60 -11.15
N GLY A 14 -13.06 -14.01 -11.83
CA GLY A 14 -13.97 -14.71 -12.71
C GLY A 14 -15.10 -15.44 -11.98
N GLU A 15 -15.39 -15.08 -10.74
CA GLU A 15 -16.44 -15.68 -9.91
C GLU A 15 -17.80 -14.98 -10.13
N ARG A 16 -18.88 -15.72 -9.85
CA ARG A 16 -20.24 -15.14 -9.74
C ARG A 16 -20.38 -14.46 -8.39
N VAL A 17 -21.00 -13.29 -8.37
CA VAL A 17 -21.26 -12.54 -7.14
C VAL A 17 -22.77 -12.38 -6.92
N SER A 18 -23.20 -12.65 -5.70
CA SER A 18 -24.51 -12.27 -5.16
C SER A 18 -24.26 -11.65 -3.80
N PHE A 19 -24.30 -10.33 -3.73
CA PHE A 19 -23.96 -9.54 -2.56
C PHE A 19 -25.11 -8.63 -2.16
N ALA A 20 -25.44 -8.58 -0.88
CA ALA A 20 -26.45 -7.69 -0.30
C ALA A 20 -25.87 -7.10 0.98
N GLY A 21 -25.29 -5.90 0.88
CA GLY A 21 -24.77 -5.12 2.00
C GLY A 21 -25.68 -3.93 2.33
N ASP A 22 -25.14 -3.04 3.15
CA ASP A 22 -25.83 -1.82 3.56
C ASP A 22 -25.86 -0.77 2.47
N GLU A 23 -24.75 -0.65 1.71
CA GLU A 23 -24.55 0.35 0.67
C GLU A 23 -24.72 -0.22 -0.75
N LEU A 24 -24.34 -1.50 -0.94
CA LEU A 24 -24.33 -2.13 -2.25
C LEU A 24 -25.21 -3.39 -2.27
N ARG A 25 -25.97 -3.52 -3.37
CA ARG A 25 -26.66 -4.76 -3.71
C ARG A 25 -26.33 -5.13 -5.16
N VAL A 26 -25.63 -6.24 -5.33
CA VAL A 26 -25.10 -6.65 -6.64
C VAL A 26 -25.37 -8.13 -6.88
N THR A 27 -25.92 -8.43 -8.06
CA THR A 27 -25.95 -9.80 -8.60
C THR A 27 -25.31 -9.74 -9.98
N ALA A 28 -24.16 -10.40 -10.14
CA ALA A 28 -23.41 -10.42 -11.39
C ALA A 28 -22.91 -11.82 -11.73
N GLY A 29 -22.92 -12.15 -13.00
CA GLY A 29 -22.25 -13.32 -13.53
C GLY A 29 -20.72 -13.13 -13.56
N PRO A 30 -19.97 -14.21 -13.86
CA PRO A 30 -18.52 -14.11 -13.99
C PRO A 30 -18.14 -13.09 -15.06
N VAL A 31 -17.14 -12.25 -14.75
CA VAL A 31 -16.51 -11.36 -15.74
C VAL A 31 -15.63 -12.22 -16.65
N GLN A 32 -15.74 -11.96 -17.96
CA GLN A 32 -14.87 -12.62 -18.91
C GLN A 32 -13.48 -12.00 -18.84
N LEU A 33 -12.55 -12.74 -18.24
CA LEU A 33 -11.16 -12.29 -18.09
C LEU A 33 -10.36 -12.63 -19.36
N ALA A 34 -9.47 -11.73 -19.74
CA ALA A 34 -8.52 -12.00 -20.81
C ALA A 34 -7.66 -13.23 -20.43
N ASP A 35 -7.59 -14.19 -21.33
CA ASP A 35 -6.86 -15.45 -21.15
C ASP A 35 -7.24 -16.26 -19.88
N GLY A 36 -8.38 -15.93 -19.25
CA GLY A 36 -8.83 -16.58 -18.01
C GLY A 36 -7.98 -16.29 -16.78
N VAL A 37 -7.08 -15.30 -16.84
CA VAL A 37 -6.16 -14.97 -15.75
C VAL A 37 -6.84 -14.04 -14.73
N PRO A 38 -6.92 -14.45 -13.45
CA PRO A 38 -7.44 -13.58 -12.38
C PRO A 38 -6.63 -12.30 -12.22
N VAL A 39 -7.34 -11.18 -12.02
CA VAL A 39 -6.70 -9.88 -11.77
C VAL A 39 -6.70 -9.61 -10.26
N PRO A 40 -5.52 -9.54 -9.61
CA PRO A 40 -5.45 -9.27 -8.19
C PRO A 40 -5.82 -7.82 -7.87
N VAL A 41 -6.65 -7.63 -6.85
CA VAL A 41 -7.03 -6.31 -6.35
C VAL A 41 -6.11 -5.89 -5.22
N LEU A 42 -5.51 -4.72 -5.33
CA LEU A 42 -4.80 -4.06 -4.23
C LEU A 42 -5.62 -2.84 -3.76
N VAL A 43 -5.70 -2.66 -2.45
CA VAL A 43 -6.40 -1.52 -1.85
C VAL A 43 -5.39 -0.48 -1.42
N ALA A 44 -5.56 0.77 -1.85
CA ALA A 44 -4.76 1.88 -1.32
C ALA A 44 -5.12 2.12 0.15
N ALA A 45 -4.27 1.67 1.08
CA ALA A 45 -4.57 1.68 2.50
C ALA A 45 -3.37 2.09 3.36
N LEU A 46 -3.59 3.08 4.23
CA LEU A 46 -2.64 3.51 5.26
C LEU A 46 -3.23 3.34 6.67
N GLY A 47 -4.54 3.52 6.82
CA GLY A 47 -5.21 3.42 8.11
C GLY A 47 -5.62 1.98 8.48
N PRO A 48 -5.77 1.68 9.79
CA PRO A 48 -6.00 0.32 10.28
C PRO A 48 -7.29 -0.31 9.73
N ARG A 49 -8.35 0.49 9.50
CA ARG A 49 -9.60 0.00 8.94
C ARG A 49 -9.43 -0.51 7.50
N LEU A 50 -8.77 0.27 6.64
CA LEU A 50 -8.56 -0.11 5.24
C LEU A 50 -7.53 -1.23 5.10
N LEU A 51 -6.50 -1.27 5.96
CA LEU A 51 -5.55 -2.39 6.00
C LEU A 51 -6.25 -3.69 6.37
N ARG A 52 -7.22 -3.65 7.30
CA ARG A 52 -8.05 -4.81 7.62
C ARG A 52 -8.89 -5.25 6.41
N VAL A 53 -9.56 -4.33 5.73
CA VAL A 53 -10.34 -4.62 4.51
C VAL A 53 -9.45 -5.24 3.43
N ALA A 54 -8.25 -4.68 3.23
CA ALA A 54 -7.28 -5.19 2.26
C ALA A 54 -6.87 -6.64 2.58
N GLY A 55 -6.55 -6.94 3.83
CA GLY A 55 -6.21 -8.30 4.26
C GLY A 55 -7.38 -9.28 4.14
N GLN A 56 -8.58 -8.86 4.53
CA GLN A 56 -9.77 -9.73 4.51
C GLN A 56 -10.32 -10.03 3.11
N HIS A 57 -10.23 -9.08 2.18
CA HIS A 57 -10.99 -9.18 0.92
C HIS A 57 -10.17 -8.98 -0.35
N ALA A 58 -8.95 -8.40 -0.27
CA ALA A 58 -8.13 -8.09 -1.43
C ALA A 58 -6.86 -8.96 -1.49
N ALA A 59 -6.10 -8.87 -2.57
CA ALA A 59 -4.81 -9.54 -2.71
C ALA A 59 -3.69 -8.84 -1.92
N GLY A 60 -3.95 -7.62 -1.44
CA GLY A 60 -2.96 -6.85 -0.69
C GLY A 60 -3.29 -5.37 -0.65
N THR A 61 -2.27 -4.60 -0.30
CA THR A 61 -2.33 -3.13 -0.22
C THR A 61 -1.28 -2.47 -1.10
N ILE A 62 -1.56 -1.24 -1.52
CA ILE A 62 -0.57 -0.31 -2.04
C ILE A 62 -0.52 0.91 -1.12
N THR A 63 0.68 1.29 -0.68
CA THR A 63 0.90 2.44 0.20
C THR A 63 1.62 3.57 -0.54
N TRP A 64 1.51 4.78 -0.01
CA TRP A 64 2.27 5.94 -0.40
C TRP A 64 2.78 6.66 0.84
N MET A 65 4.04 7.09 0.85
CA MET A 65 4.70 7.78 1.98
C MET A 65 4.89 6.93 3.26
N ALA A 66 4.80 5.61 3.18
CA ALA A 66 5.11 4.72 4.28
C ALA A 66 6.56 4.24 4.18
N ASN A 67 7.45 4.75 5.01
CA ASN A 67 8.85 4.31 5.08
C ASN A 67 8.99 2.93 5.74
N ALA A 68 10.19 2.36 5.77
CA ALA A 68 10.45 1.02 6.31
C ALA A 68 9.92 0.85 7.74
N LYS A 69 10.12 1.84 8.63
CA LYS A 69 9.59 1.79 9.99
C LYS A 69 8.06 1.75 10.02
N ALA A 70 7.38 2.57 9.24
CA ALA A 70 5.92 2.55 9.15
C ALA A 70 5.39 1.24 8.56
N VAL A 71 6.11 0.63 7.63
CA VAL A 71 5.77 -0.69 7.09
C VAL A 71 5.89 -1.76 8.18
N ALA A 72 7.03 -1.82 8.89
CA ALA A 72 7.30 -2.82 9.93
C ALA A 72 6.33 -2.71 11.11
N ASP A 73 6.12 -1.50 11.63
CA ASP A 73 5.39 -1.28 12.89
C ASP A 73 3.87 -1.16 12.71
N HIS A 74 3.41 -0.87 11.48
CA HIS A 74 2.01 -0.56 11.27
C HIS A 74 1.38 -1.32 10.11
N VAL A 75 1.94 -1.25 8.90
CA VAL A 75 1.28 -1.78 7.71
C VAL A 75 1.30 -3.31 7.70
N ALA A 76 2.50 -3.90 7.73
CA ALA A 76 2.70 -5.34 7.58
C ALA A 76 1.99 -6.15 8.68
N PRO A 77 2.13 -5.84 9.99
CA PRO A 77 1.48 -6.65 11.02
C PRO A 77 -0.05 -6.60 10.94
N ARG A 78 -0.62 -5.46 10.57
CA ARG A 78 -2.09 -5.32 10.52
C ARG A 78 -2.72 -6.02 9.34
N ILE A 79 -2.13 -5.90 8.16
CA ILE A 79 -2.70 -6.54 6.97
C ILE A 79 -2.52 -8.06 7.03
N ARG A 80 -1.38 -8.54 7.52
CA ARG A 80 -1.12 -9.99 7.69
C ARG A 80 -2.05 -10.61 8.72
N ALA A 81 -2.21 -10.00 9.89
CA ALA A 81 -3.16 -10.47 10.90
C ALA A 81 -4.60 -10.53 10.36
N ALA A 82 -5.01 -9.55 9.53
CA ALA A 82 -6.34 -9.55 8.93
C ALA A 82 -6.50 -10.64 7.86
N ALA A 83 -5.48 -10.92 7.08
CA ALA A 83 -5.48 -12.00 6.09
C ALA A 83 -5.51 -13.37 6.77
N GLU A 84 -4.68 -13.59 7.78
CA GLU A 84 -4.64 -14.80 8.59
C GLU A 84 -6.00 -15.09 9.25
N ALA A 85 -6.58 -14.09 9.91
CA ALA A 85 -7.91 -14.21 10.53
C ALA A 85 -9.02 -14.54 9.54
N ALA A 86 -8.86 -14.18 8.26
CA ALA A 86 -9.77 -14.50 7.16
C ALA A 86 -9.42 -15.80 6.43
N GLY A 87 -8.41 -16.56 6.86
CA GLY A 87 -7.94 -17.78 6.22
C GLY A 87 -7.35 -17.54 4.82
N ARG A 88 -6.78 -16.36 4.57
CA ARG A 88 -6.24 -15.97 3.27
C ARG A 88 -4.71 -16.10 3.25
N PRO A 89 -4.11 -16.27 2.06
CA PRO A 89 -2.67 -16.28 1.93
C PRO A 89 -2.05 -14.94 2.32
N ASP A 90 -0.73 -14.93 2.51
CA ASP A 90 0.04 -13.72 2.79
C ASP A 90 -0.25 -12.63 1.75
N PRO A 91 -0.62 -11.41 2.19
CA PRO A 91 -1.00 -10.34 1.29
C PRO A 91 0.22 -9.68 0.64
N ARG A 92 0.06 -9.19 -0.58
CA ARG A 92 1.03 -8.30 -1.19
C ARG A 92 1.03 -6.95 -0.47
N ILE A 93 2.22 -6.45 -0.19
CA ILE A 93 2.45 -5.13 0.42
C ILE A 93 3.33 -4.33 -0.54
N VAL A 94 2.67 -3.53 -1.38
CA VAL A 94 3.33 -2.66 -2.35
C VAL A 94 3.62 -1.32 -1.69
N VAL A 95 4.89 -0.93 -1.63
CA VAL A 95 5.31 0.30 -0.97
C VAL A 95 5.76 1.32 -2.02
N GLY A 96 5.13 2.50 -2.00
CA GLY A 96 5.49 3.63 -2.85
C GLY A 96 6.13 4.75 -2.05
N LEU A 97 7.27 5.23 -2.53
CA LEU A 97 8.00 6.38 -1.99
C LEU A 97 8.65 7.17 -3.13
N PRO A 98 8.88 8.47 -2.97
CA PRO A 98 9.77 9.21 -3.86
C PRO A 98 11.19 8.63 -3.77
N VAL A 99 11.81 8.37 -4.90
CA VAL A 99 13.18 7.84 -4.99
C VAL A 99 14.02 8.73 -5.89
N ALA A 100 15.24 9.05 -5.46
CA ALA A 100 16.21 9.74 -6.29
C ALA A 100 17.63 9.26 -5.99
N VAL A 101 18.32 8.77 -7.02
CA VAL A 101 19.78 8.59 -6.96
C VAL A 101 20.42 9.93 -7.28
N HIS A 102 21.07 10.54 -6.28
CA HIS A 102 21.65 11.87 -6.42
C HIS A 102 22.79 12.08 -5.41
N ASP A 103 23.91 12.63 -5.88
CA ASP A 103 25.08 12.86 -5.02
C ASP A 103 24.84 13.95 -3.97
N ASP A 104 24.09 15.00 -4.32
CA ASP A 104 23.66 16.03 -3.37
C ASP A 104 22.31 15.65 -2.73
N VAL A 105 22.42 14.98 -1.59
CA VAL A 105 21.26 14.57 -0.79
C VAL A 105 20.41 15.77 -0.30
N ALA A 106 21.06 16.92 -0.03
CA ALA A 106 20.33 18.09 0.46
C ALA A 106 19.49 18.72 -0.65
N GLU A 107 20.01 18.77 -1.88
CA GLU A 107 19.27 19.21 -3.05
C GLU A 107 18.08 18.26 -3.32
N ALA A 108 18.32 16.96 -3.38
CA ALA A 108 17.27 15.97 -3.62
C ALA A 108 16.14 16.06 -2.59
N ARG A 109 16.47 16.21 -1.30
CA ARG A 109 15.47 16.41 -0.24
C ARG A 109 14.73 17.72 -0.38
N SER A 110 15.40 18.80 -0.77
CA SER A 110 14.75 20.10 -1.01
C SER A 110 13.73 20.01 -2.15
N VAL A 111 14.06 19.32 -3.22
CA VAL A 111 13.14 19.07 -4.33
C VAL A 111 11.94 18.22 -3.86
N ALA A 112 12.20 17.15 -3.12
CA ALA A 112 11.14 16.31 -2.56
C ALA A 112 10.21 17.09 -1.61
N ALA A 113 10.77 17.97 -0.77
CA ALA A 113 9.99 18.83 0.13
C ALA A 113 9.03 19.75 -0.64
N GLN A 114 9.46 20.31 -1.74
CA GLN A 114 8.63 21.18 -2.59
C GLN A 114 7.57 20.38 -3.36
N GLN A 115 7.99 19.32 -4.02
CA GLN A 115 7.14 18.55 -4.92
C GLN A 115 6.03 17.79 -4.17
N PHE A 116 6.34 17.30 -2.98
CA PHE A 116 5.43 16.47 -2.18
C PHE A 116 4.83 17.22 -0.96
N ALA A 117 5.00 18.55 -0.87
CA ALA A 117 4.51 19.37 0.25
C ALA A 117 3.04 19.09 0.64
N THR A 118 2.17 18.90 -0.36
CA THR A 118 0.74 18.65 -0.16
C THR A 118 0.48 17.42 0.71
N TYR A 119 1.29 16.37 0.58
CA TYR A 119 1.11 15.16 1.40
C TYR A 119 1.39 15.41 2.88
N GLY A 120 2.30 16.34 3.22
CA GLY A 120 2.55 16.76 4.59
C GLY A 120 1.38 17.50 5.24
N MET A 121 0.41 17.99 4.45
CA MET A 121 -0.77 18.71 4.95
C MET A 121 -2.00 17.80 5.13
N LEU A 122 -2.01 16.62 4.55
CA LEU A 122 -3.15 15.72 4.58
C LEU A 122 -3.13 14.81 5.82
N PRO A 123 -4.20 14.77 6.65
CA PRO A 123 -4.19 14.08 7.94
C PRO A 123 -3.86 12.59 7.91
N ASN A 124 -4.20 11.89 6.84
CA ASN A 124 -3.87 10.47 6.66
C ASN A 124 -2.37 10.27 6.42
N TYR A 125 -1.73 11.17 5.67
CA TYR A 125 -0.29 11.13 5.43
C TYR A 125 0.50 11.63 6.65
N GLN A 126 0.04 12.66 7.34
CA GLN A 126 0.65 13.08 8.61
C GLN A 126 0.74 11.92 9.60
N ARG A 127 -0.32 11.12 9.72
CA ARG A 127 -0.32 9.95 10.60
C ARG A 127 0.68 8.89 10.19
N ILE A 128 0.81 8.57 8.91
CA ILE A 128 1.76 7.54 8.48
C ILE A 128 3.21 8.02 8.55
N LEU A 129 3.48 9.29 8.25
CA LEU A 129 4.78 9.92 8.43
C LEU A 129 5.20 9.91 9.91
N ALA A 130 4.30 10.33 10.81
CA ALA A 130 4.55 10.26 12.26
C ALA A 130 4.78 8.82 12.75
N THR A 131 4.05 7.85 12.21
CA THR A 131 4.29 6.41 12.52
C THR A 131 5.68 5.97 12.05
N GLY A 132 6.14 6.48 10.92
CA GLY A 132 7.47 6.28 10.40
C GLY A 132 8.57 7.05 11.15
N GLY A 133 8.18 7.95 12.08
CA GLY A 133 9.13 8.76 12.84
C GLY A 133 9.80 9.85 12.02
N VAL A 134 9.11 10.37 11.01
CA VAL A 134 9.60 11.44 10.12
C VAL A 134 8.65 12.64 10.13
N ASP A 135 9.21 13.85 9.95
CA ASP A 135 8.47 15.08 10.04
C ASP A 135 7.71 15.43 8.76
N GLY A 136 8.19 14.93 7.61
CA GLY A 136 7.57 15.26 6.34
C GLY A 136 7.92 14.31 5.20
N PRO A 137 7.31 14.55 4.02
CA PRO A 137 7.52 13.75 2.83
C PRO A 137 8.97 13.66 2.37
N ALA A 138 9.74 14.74 2.54
CA ALA A 138 11.16 14.78 2.19
C ALA A 138 12.00 13.79 3.02
N ASP A 139 11.64 13.60 4.29
CA ASP A 139 12.35 12.69 5.18
C ASP A 139 11.97 11.24 4.91
N ALA A 140 10.76 11.00 4.39
CA ALA A 140 10.31 9.69 3.95
C ALA A 140 10.92 9.28 2.59
N ALA A 141 11.38 10.23 1.78
CA ALA A 141 11.97 9.97 0.47
C ALA A 141 13.26 9.15 0.57
N ILE A 142 13.43 8.23 -0.35
CA ILE A 142 14.66 7.44 -0.52
C ILE A 142 15.61 8.24 -1.41
N VAL A 143 16.69 8.77 -0.84
CA VAL A 143 17.65 9.61 -1.55
C VAL A 143 19.08 9.28 -1.14
N GLY A 144 20.01 9.43 -2.06
CA GLY A 144 21.44 9.20 -1.86
C GLY A 144 22.11 8.71 -3.12
N ASP A 145 23.34 8.28 -2.97
CA ASP A 145 24.05 7.54 -4.02
C ASP A 145 23.40 6.16 -4.26
N GLU A 146 23.84 5.46 -5.28
CA GLU A 146 23.30 4.15 -5.66
C GLU A 146 23.35 3.14 -4.53
N ALA A 147 24.43 3.09 -3.74
CA ALA A 147 24.57 2.17 -2.64
C ALA A 147 23.60 2.50 -1.50
N SER A 148 23.46 3.77 -1.16
CA SER A 148 22.52 4.26 -0.15
C SER A 148 21.07 4.00 -0.54
N VAL A 149 20.70 4.28 -1.80
CA VAL A 149 19.35 4.03 -2.32
C VAL A 149 19.04 2.53 -2.30
N SER A 150 19.99 1.69 -2.76
CA SER A 150 19.82 0.22 -2.72
C SER A 150 19.57 -0.28 -1.30
N GLY A 151 20.39 0.13 -0.32
CA GLY A 151 20.20 -0.26 1.08
C GLY A 151 18.86 0.22 1.68
N GLN A 152 18.40 1.42 1.32
CA GLN A 152 17.09 1.90 1.76
C GLN A 152 15.92 1.10 1.14
N VAL A 153 16.05 0.69 -0.12
CA VAL A 153 15.07 -0.19 -0.78
C VAL A 153 15.08 -1.59 -0.16
N GLU A 154 16.26 -2.16 0.11
CA GLU A 154 16.38 -3.44 0.81
C GLU A 154 15.70 -3.41 2.18
N ALA A 155 15.88 -2.32 2.94
CA ALA A 155 15.22 -2.13 4.22
C ALA A 155 13.68 -2.13 4.14
N LEU A 156 13.07 -1.74 3.01
CA LEU A 156 11.64 -1.89 2.80
C LEU A 156 11.21 -3.36 2.71
N PHE A 157 11.98 -4.18 2.01
CA PHE A 157 11.70 -5.63 1.93
C PHE A 157 11.89 -6.31 3.29
N GLU A 158 12.93 -5.97 4.03
CA GLU A 158 13.14 -6.46 5.40
C GLU A 158 12.00 -6.05 6.34
N ALA A 159 11.43 -4.85 6.14
CA ALA A 159 10.26 -4.36 6.87
C ALA A 159 8.96 -5.09 6.52
N GLY A 160 8.96 -5.90 5.46
CA GLY A 160 7.84 -6.72 5.04
C GLY A 160 7.13 -6.28 3.77
N ALA A 161 7.68 -5.35 3.01
CA ALA A 161 7.22 -5.07 1.64
C ALA A 161 7.43 -6.31 0.74
N THR A 162 6.53 -6.53 -0.20
CA THR A 162 6.69 -7.54 -1.24
C THR A 162 7.08 -6.93 -2.58
N ASP A 163 6.75 -5.68 -2.77
CA ASP A 163 6.99 -4.91 -3.99
C ASP A 163 7.31 -3.44 -3.61
N VAL A 164 8.14 -2.81 -4.40
CA VAL A 164 8.43 -1.37 -4.29
C VAL A 164 8.15 -0.72 -5.64
N TRP A 165 7.53 0.46 -5.62
CA TRP A 165 7.38 1.31 -6.80
C TRP A 165 7.89 2.73 -6.52
N ALA A 166 8.54 3.34 -7.50
CA ALA A 166 9.19 4.63 -7.40
C ALA A 166 8.70 5.61 -8.49
#